data_32ad6593e78f5c29b49cfcf69f6d11f0
#
_entry.id   32ad6593e78f5c29b49cfcf69f6d11f0
#
_cell.length_a   1.000
_cell.length_b   1.000
_cell.length_c   1.000
_cell.angle_alpha   90.00
_cell.angle_beta   90.00
_cell.angle_gamma   90.00
#
_symmetry.space_group_name_H-M   'P 1'
#
loop_
_entity.id
_entity.type
_entity.pdbx_description
1 polymer ?
#
loop_
_entity_poly.entity_id
_entity_poly.type
_entity_poly.pdbx_seq_one_letter_code
_entity_poly.pdbx_strand_id
1 'polypeptide(L)'
;MQNIRNIAIIAHVDHGKTTLVDKILHQTNLFRDNQETGDLILDSNDLERERGITIVSKNVSVQYKDVKINIIDTPGHADFGGEVERVLKMADGVILLVDAFEGAMPQTRFVTQKALALGLKPIVVVNKVDKENCRPEEVYESIFELFYNLEATEDQLDFPVLYGSSKQGWMSTDWAQPTEDINALLDSILANIPSAPSVDGTLQMQITSLDYSSFVGRIAVGRVARGVIKENQPVSLVKRDGSIQKSRIKELYTFEGLGKIKVQEVKSGDICAVVGIDGFDIGDTIADFENPEALEFIKIDEPTMNMLFTINNSPFFGKEGKFVTSQRLRERLYKEMEKNLALKVIETDSPDAYLVYGRGILHLSVLIETMRREGYELQVGQPQVIIKEIDGEKCEPIETLIVDVPAEVSGKVIELVTQRKGELLVMEPKGDLQHLEFEIPARGIIGLRNNVLTATGGEAIMAHRFKAYEPWKGTIPGRLSGVLVSMDKGQTTAYSIDKLQDRGRFFVDPGADVYEGQIMGEHIRDNDLVVNLVKAKALTNMRASGTDDNARIAPAIKFSLEEAMEYIQADEYIEITPKSMRLRKIYLSENERKINAKKFVNQ
;
A
#
# COMPACT_ATOMS: atom_id res chain seq x y z
N MET A 1 7.51 -27.51 27.60
CA MET A 1 6.62 -26.65 26.80
C MET A 1 7.49 -25.72 26.01
N GLN A 2 7.26 -25.60 24.71
CA GLN A 2 7.98 -24.62 23.91
C GLN A 2 7.49 -23.23 24.36
N ASN A 3 8.38 -22.38 24.86
CA ASN A 3 8.01 -21.05 25.33
C ASN A 3 8.09 -20.09 24.14
N ILE A 4 6.94 -19.84 23.48
CA ILE A 4 6.86 -19.04 22.25
C ILE A 4 6.03 -17.79 22.54
N ARG A 5 6.43 -16.65 21.97
CA ARG A 5 5.64 -15.41 21.91
C ARG A 5 5.48 -15.01 20.45
N ASN A 6 4.25 -14.81 20.01
CA ASN A 6 3.95 -14.30 18.68
C ASN A 6 3.49 -12.85 18.81
N ILE A 7 4.25 -11.91 18.25
CA ILE A 7 3.95 -10.49 18.35
C ILE A 7 3.85 -9.87 16.95
N ALA A 8 2.87 -9.00 16.75
CA ALA A 8 2.77 -8.16 15.57
C ALA A 8 3.28 -6.74 15.90
N ILE A 9 3.96 -6.09 14.96
CA ILE A 9 4.39 -4.70 15.14
C ILE A 9 3.54 -3.80 14.25
N ILE A 10 2.82 -2.87 14.89
CA ILE A 10 2.02 -1.82 14.26
C ILE A 10 2.77 -0.50 14.38
N ALA A 11 2.91 0.20 13.27
CA ALA A 11 3.48 1.55 13.24
C ALA A 11 2.93 2.33 12.06
N HIS A 12 2.93 3.65 12.18
CA HIS A 12 2.78 4.53 11.02
C HIS A 12 4.06 4.52 10.17
N VAL A 13 3.93 4.97 8.93
CA VAL A 13 5.08 5.20 8.04
C VAL A 13 6.06 6.12 8.76
N ASP A 14 7.35 5.85 8.63
CA ASP A 14 8.45 6.59 9.25
C ASP A 14 8.51 6.61 10.80
N HIS A 15 7.62 5.95 11.52
CA HIS A 15 7.71 5.83 12.99
C HIS A 15 8.88 4.96 13.48
N GLY A 16 9.59 4.29 12.55
CA GLY A 16 10.82 3.54 12.84
C GLY A 16 10.63 2.04 13.05
N LYS A 17 9.58 1.44 12.49
CA LYS A 17 9.28 0.02 12.60
C LYS A 17 10.43 -0.87 12.11
N THR A 18 10.89 -0.67 10.87
CA THR A 18 12.00 -1.42 10.28
C THR A 18 13.27 -1.26 11.09
N THR A 19 13.58 -0.02 11.53
CA THR A 19 14.75 0.27 12.37
C THR A 19 14.69 -0.48 13.71
N LEU A 20 13.49 -0.56 14.33
CA LEU A 20 13.33 -1.30 15.59
C LEU A 20 13.59 -2.79 15.41
N VAL A 21 13.00 -3.40 14.36
CA VAL A 21 13.19 -4.83 14.11
C VAL A 21 14.64 -5.14 13.75
N ASP A 22 15.31 -4.31 12.97
CA ASP A 22 16.74 -4.45 12.68
C ASP A 22 17.58 -4.41 13.98
N LYS A 23 17.27 -3.50 14.91
CA LYS A 23 17.97 -3.44 16.20
C LYS A 23 17.69 -4.67 17.07
N ILE A 24 16.47 -5.20 17.06
CA ILE A 24 16.15 -6.47 17.75
C ILE A 24 17.02 -7.61 17.18
N LEU A 25 17.11 -7.73 15.85
CA LEU A 25 17.90 -8.74 15.19
C LEU A 25 19.41 -8.62 15.54
N HIS A 26 19.95 -7.42 15.54
CA HIS A 26 21.34 -7.17 15.86
C HIS A 26 21.67 -7.49 17.34
N GLN A 27 20.83 -7.05 18.28
CA GLN A 27 21.11 -7.23 19.70
C GLN A 27 20.79 -8.64 20.23
N THR A 28 20.04 -9.44 19.49
CA THR A 28 19.80 -10.86 19.81
C THR A 28 20.86 -11.82 19.25
N ASN A 29 22.01 -11.29 18.78
CA ASN A 29 23.18 -12.06 18.30
C ASN A 29 22.90 -13.01 17.13
N LEU A 30 21.94 -12.72 16.28
CA LEU A 30 21.65 -13.49 15.07
C LEU A 30 22.69 -13.28 13.95
N PHE A 31 23.41 -12.16 13.99
CA PHE A 31 24.49 -11.86 13.05
C PHE A 31 25.86 -12.04 13.72
N ARG A 32 26.80 -12.64 13.01
CA ARG A 32 28.20 -12.70 13.45
C ARG A 32 28.83 -11.32 13.35
N ASP A 33 29.69 -10.95 14.30
CA ASP A 33 30.34 -9.62 14.42
C ASP A 33 31.04 -9.10 13.15
N ASN A 34 31.28 -9.96 12.15
CA ASN A 34 31.97 -9.64 10.89
C ASN A 34 31.04 -9.61 9.66
N GLN A 35 29.73 -9.67 9.82
CA GLN A 35 28.81 -9.58 8.70
C GLN A 35 28.40 -8.12 8.55
N GLU A 36 28.96 -7.40 7.56
CA GLU A 36 28.44 -6.09 7.12
C GLU A 36 27.04 -6.30 6.56
N THR A 37 26.06 -6.25 7.43
CA THR A 37 24.66 -6.16 7.04
C THR A 37 24.35 -4.69 6.82
N GLY A 38 23.97 -4.32 5.60
CA GLY A 38 23.53 -2.94 5.29
C GLY A 38 22.37 -2.52 6.18
N ASP A 39 22.17 -1.25 6.37
CA ASP A 39 21.01 -0.67 7.07
C ASP A 39 19.71 -1.10 6.39
N LEU A 40 18.63 -1.34 7.16
CA LEU A 40 17.29 -1.74 6.71
C LEU A 40 17.23 -3.14 6.05
N ILE A 41 17.64 -4.16 6.79
CA ILE A 41 17.69 -5.55 6.34
C ILE A 41 16.28 -6.11 6.01
N LEU A 42 15.24 -5.64 6.72
CA LEU A 42 13.86 -6.06 6.47
C LEU A 42 13.31 -5.56 5.15
N ASP A 43 13.65 -4.35 4.73
CA ASP A 43 13.14 -3.78 3.49
C ASP A 43 13.94 -4.31 2.30
N SER A 44 13.76 -5.58 1.98
CA SER A 44 14.44 -6.25 0.87
C SER A 44 13.97 -5.80 -0.52
N ASN A 45 12.83 -5.09 -0.59
CA ASN A 45 12.28 -4.55 -1.82
C ASN A 45 12.66 -3.06 -1.95
N ASP A 46 13.26 -2.69 -3.09
CA ASP A 46 13.65 -1.30 -3.35
C ASP A 46 12.47 -0.32 -3.25
N LEU A 47 11.26 -0.77 -3.60
CA LEU A 47 10.02 0.02 -3.48
C LEU A 47 9.64 0.29 -2.01
N GLU A 48 9.82 -0.69 -1.12
CA GLU A 48 9.58 -0.51 0.32
C GLU A 48 10.53 0.54 0.89
N ARG A 49 11.83 0.46 0.52
CA ARG A 49 12.86 1.43 0.95
C ARG A 49 12.58 2.85 0.45
N GLU A 50 12.25 2.98 -0.84
CA GLU A 50 12.01 4.30 -1.45
C GLU A 50 10.75 4.99 -0.91
N ARG A 51 9.73 4.19 -0.58
CA ARG A 51 8.44 4.71 -0.10
C ARG A 51 8.33 4.75 1.41
N GLY A 52 9.27 4.15 2.14
CA GLY A 52 9.23 4.03 3.59
C GLY A 52 8.06 3.20 4.13
N ILE A 53 7.44 2.34 3.30
CA ILE A 53 6.26 1.55 3.67
C ILE A 53 6.55 0.06 3.57
N THR A 54 5.99 -0.73 4.49
CA THR A 54 5.93 -2.18 4.36
C THR A 54 4.79 -2.56 3.40
N ILE A 55 5.12 -3.27 2.33
CA ILE A 55 4.16 -3.73 1.31
C ILE A 55 3.76 -5.18 1.60
N VAL A 56 4.74 -6.02 1.93
CA VAL A 56 4.54 -7.46 2.21
C VAL A 56 4.91 -7.75 3.65
N SER A 57 4.01 -8.40 4.39
CA SER A 57 4.29 -8.85 5.76
C SER A 57 5.44 -9.86 5.78
N LYS A 58 6.33 -9.73 6.75
CA LYS A 58 7.48 -10.63 6.94
C LYS A 58 7.43 -11.23 8.33
N ASN A 59 7.86 -12.50 8.42
CA ASN A 59 8.00 -13.19 9.69
C ASN A 59 9.48 -13.27 10.04
N VAL A 60 9.80 -12.80 11.23
CA VAL A 60 11.14 -12.83 11.80
C VAL A 60 11.07 -13.59 13.12
N SER A 61 12.10 -14.33 13.48
CA SER A 61 12.12 -15.04 14.76
C SER A 61 13.45 -14.83 15.45
N VAL A 62 13.41 -14.48 16.72
CA VAL A 62 14.58 -14.28 17.57
C VAL A 62 14.52 -15.16 18.81
N GLN A 63 15.66 -15.51 19.34
CA GLN A 63 15.79 -16.21 20.60
C GLN A 63 16.24 -15.21 21.67
N TYR A 64 15.44 -15.05 22.71
CA TYR A 64 15.80 -14.22 23.84
C TYR A 64 15.59 -14.97 25.14
N LYS A 65 16.65 -15.12 25.93
CA LYS A 65 16.68 -16.08 27.06
C LYS A 65 16.26 -17.46 26.51
N ASP A 66 15.37 -18.17 27.16
CA ASP A 66 14.89 -19.48 26.71
C ASP A 66 13.54 -19.40 25.98
N VAL A 67 13.23 -18.23 25.35
CA VAL A 67 11.95 -17.97 24.69
C VAL A 67 12.18 -17.64 23.22
N LYS A 68 11.44 -18.32 22.36
CA LYS A 68 11.33 -17.96 20.95
C LYS A 68 10.33 -16.85 20.77
N ILE A 69 10.73 -15.71 20.20
CA ILE A 69 9.85 -14.58 19.89
C ILE A 69 9.71 -14.52 18.37
N ASN A 70 8.52 -14.80 17.86
CA ASN A 70 8.15 -14.57 16.48
C ASN A 70 7.63 -13.15 16.35
N ILE A 71 8.25 -12.37 15.47
CA ILE A 71 7.90 -10.99 15.17
C ILE A 71 7.28 -10.97 13.79
N ILE A 72 6.05 -10.48 13.70
CA ILE A 72 5.29 -10.39 12.47
C ILE A 72 5.25 -8.93 12.06
N ASP A 73 5.95 -8.60 10.97
CA ASP A 73 5.95 -7.24 10.41
C ASP A 73 4.64 -6.98 9.67
N THR A 74 3.88 -5.95 10.07
CA THR A 74 2.57 -5.66 9.49
C THR A 74 2.63 -4.46 8.56
N PRO A 75 1.95 -4.52 7.38
CA PRO A 75 1.74 -3.34 6.56
C PRO A 75 0.97 -2.25 7.32
N GLY A 76 1.37 -0.99 7.16
CA GLY A 76 0.73 0.15 7.84
C GLY A 76 -0.39 0.82 7.05
N HIS A 77 -0.48 0.59 5.74
CA HIS A 77 -1.41 1.30 4.85
C HIS A 77 -2.77 0.61 4.73
N ALA A 78 -3.84 1.40 4.65
CA ALA A 78 -5.23 0.89 4.59
C ALA A 78 -5.51 0.00 3.36
N ASP A 79 -4.83 0.23 2.21
CA ASP A 79 -4.95 -0.60 1.01
C ASP A 79 -4.51 -2.05 1.23
N PHE A 80 -3.74 -2.31 2.30
CA PHE A 80 -3.29 -3.63 2.73
C PHE A 80 -4.07 -4.17 3.95
N GLY A 81 -5.21 -3.55 4.31
CA GLY A 81 -5.97 -3.85 5.52
C GLY A 81 -6.35 -5.33 5.71
N GLY A 82 -6.69 -6.04 4.65
CA GLY A 82 -6.97 -7.47 4.75
C GLY A 82 -5.72 -8.34 4.99
N GLU A 83 -4.51 -7.86 4.66
CA GLU A 83 -3.27 -8.52 5.06
C GLU A 83 -3.00 -8.33 6.54
N VAL A 84 -3.24 -7.12 7.04
CA VAL A 84 -3.13 -6.79 8.46
C VAL A 84 -3.99 -7.71 9.31
N GLU A 85 -5.28 -7.88 8.99
CA GLU A 85 -6.20 -8.70 9.78
C GLU A 85 -5.77 -10.18 9.81
N ARG A 86 -5.26 -10.71 8.69
CA ARG A 86 -4.75 -12.07 8.61
C ARG A 86 -3.49 -12.27 9.44
N VAL A 87 -2.58 -11.32 9.37
CA VAL A 87 -1.32 -11.34 10.11
C VAL A 87 -1.56 -11.23 11.61
N LEU A 88 -2.47 -10.36 12.04
CA LEU A 88 -2.83 -10.20 13.45
C LEU A 88 -3.43 -11.47 14.06
N LYS A 89 -4.11 -12.33 13.29
CA LYS A 89 -4.61 -13.64 13.78
C LYS A 89 -3.50 -14.64 14.14
N MET A 90 -2.27 -14.41 13.67
CA MET A 90 -1.12 -15.23 14.09
C MET A 90 -0.49 -14.75 15.39
N ALA A 91 -0.77 -13.54 15.84
CA ALA A 91 -0.16 -12.92 17.00
C ALA A 91 -0.91 -13.25 18.30
N ASP A 92 -0.20 -13.20 19.43
CA ASP A 92 -0.72 -13.28 20.78
C ASP A 92 -0.72 -11.90 21.47
N GLY A 93 0.04 -10.95 20.91
CA GLY A 93 0.10 -9.57 21.36
C GLY A 93 0.61 -8.64 20.26
N VAL A 94 0.59 -7.35 20.53
CA VAL A 94 0.93 -6.32 19.57
C VAL A 94 1.83 -5.24 20.18
N ILE A 95 2.84 -4.82 19.43
CA ILE A 95 3.63 -3.64 19.74
C ILE A 95 3.09 -2.49 18.90
N LEU A 96 2.60 -1.44 19.56
CA LEU A 96 2.23 -0.18 18.93
C LEU A 96 3.41 0.78 19.03
N LEU A 97 4.08 1.02 17.91
CA LEU A 97 5.22 1.93 17.82
C LEU A 97 4.76 3.32 17.34
N VAL A 98 5.00 4.34 18.13
CA VAL A 98 4.55 5.71 17.88
C VAL A 98 5.72 6.69 17.98
N ASP A 99 5.80 7.65 17.07
CA ASP A 99 6.79 8.75 17.14
C ASP A 99 6.45 9.68 18.30
N ALA A 100 7.44 10.03 19.11
CA ALA A 100 7.31 10.90 20.29
C ALA A 100 6.89 12.34 19.98
N PHE A 101 6.90 12.75 18.72
CA PHE A 101 6.45 14.07 18.27
C PHE A 101 5.10 14.02 17.55
N GLU A 102 4.94 13.08 16.61
CA GLU A 102 3.75 12.98 15.75
C GLU A 102 2.55 12.35 16.47
N GLY A 103 2.80 11.46 17.45
CA GLY A 103 1.74 10.76 18.15
C GLY A 103 1.04 9.68 17.32
N ALA A 104 -0.16 9.31 17.74
CA ALA A 104 -0.96 8.29 17.05
C ALA A 104 -1.63 8.85 15.79
N MET A 105 -1.18 8.38 14.63
CA MET A 105 -1.66 8.82 13.33
C MET A 105 -2.95 8.08 12.90
N PRO A 106 -3.81 8.66 12.04
CA PRO A 106 -5.09 8.07 11.66
C PRO A 106 -5.01 6.65 11.08
N GLN A 107 -3.98 6.33 10.31
CA GLN A 107 -3.77 4.98 9.76
C GLN A 107 -3.50 3.94 10.86
N THR A 108 -2.76 4.34 11.90
CA THR A 108 -2.46 3.49 13.05
C THR A 108 -3.74 3.12 13.83
N ARG A 109 -4.73 4.04 13.89
CA ARG A 109 -6.02 3.83 14.54
C ARG A 109 -6.73 2.57 14.02
N PHE A 110 -6.78 2.38 12.69
CA PHE A 110 -7.44 1.22 12.08
C PHE A 110 -6.79 -0.11 12.49
N VAL A 111 -5.46 -0.20 12.37
CA VAL A 111 -4.72 -1.44 12.68
C VAL A 111 -4.83 -1.75 14.18
N THR A 112 -4.74 -0.72 15.03
CA THR A 112 -4.92 -0.82 16.49
C THR A 112 -6.33 -1.31 16.83
N GLN A 113 -7.37 -0.75 16.21
CA GLN A 113 -8.75 -1.19 16.40
C GLN A 113 -8.92 -2.69 16.10
N LYS A 114 -8.35 -3.16 15.00
CA LYS A 114 -8.40 -4.59 14.64
C LYS A 114 -7.65 -5.46 15.64
N ALA A 115 -6.49 -5.02 16.12
CA ALA A 115 -5.71 -5.73 17.11
C ALA A 115 -6.48 -5.84 18.46
N LEU A 116 -7.07 -4.75 18.92
CA LEU A 116 -7.88 -4.73 20.15
C LEU A 116 -9.13 -5.59 20.02
N ALA A 117 -9.84 -5.54 18.88
CA ALA A 117 -11.01 -6.38 18.61
C ALA A 117 -10.70 -7.89 18.59
N LEU A 118 -9.47 -8.27 18.22
CA LEU A 118 -8.98 -9.65 18.30
C LEU A 118 -8.54 -10.06 19.73
N GLY A 119 -8.65 -9.17 20.71
CA GLY A 119 -8.24 -9.42 22.08
C GLY A 119 -6.72 -9.46 22.31
N LEU A 120 -5.93 -8.93 21.37
CA LEU A 120 -4.47 -8.90 21.51
C LEU A 120 -4.05 -7.94 22.62
N LYS A 121 -3.04 -8.36 23.41
CA LYS A 121 -2.45 -7.51 24.45
C LYS A 121 -1.49 -6.50 23.83
N PRO A 122 -1.69 -5.19 24.05
CA PRO A 122 -0.81 -4.16 23.51
C PRO A 122 0.39 -3.88 24.42
N ILE A 123 1.53 -3.59 23.79
CA ILE A 123 2.69 -2.91 24.38
C ILE A 123 2.90 -1.64 23.57
N VAL A 124 2.99 -0.50 24.21
CA VAL A 124 3.24 0.77 23.53
C VAL A 124 4.72 1.12 23.59
N VAL A 125 5.27 1.54 22.46
CA VAL A 125 6.65 2.03 22.36
C VAL A 125 6.63 3.44 21.78
N VAL A 126 6.96 4.41 22.60
CA VAL A 126 7.13 5.82 22.20
C VAL A 126 8.57 6.00 21.73
N ASN A 127 8.74 6.04 20.42
CA ASN A 127 10.04 6.06 19.73
C ASN A 127 10.49 7.48 19.39
N LYS A 128 11.78 7.64 19.12
CA LYS A 128 12.43 8.89 18.73
C LYS A 128 12.42 9.96 19.84
N VAL A 129 12.49 9.55 21.08
CA VAL A 129 12.64 10.47 22.23
C VAL A 129 14.01 11.17 22.26
N ASP A 130 14.92 10.79 21.37
CA ASP A 130 16.19 11.47 21.11
C ASP A 130 16.07 12.79 20.33
N LYS A 131 14.87 13.13 19.84
CA LYS A 131 14.62 14.40 19.16
C LYS A 131 14.35 15.53 20.17
N GLU A 132 14.88 16.73 19.91
CA GLU A 132 14.73 17.90 20.80
C GLU A 132 13.28 18.36 21.00
N ASN A 133 12.39 18.08 20.04
CA ASN A 133 10.98 18.48 20.05
C ASN A 133 10.03 17.35 20.43
N CYS A 134 10.54 16.27 21.05
CA CYS A 134 9.69 15.16 21.48
C CYS A 134 8.75 15.58 22.64
N ARG A 135 7.55 14.97 22.65
CA ARG A 135 6.48 15.21 23.63
C ARG A 135 5.95 13.87 24.17
N PRO A 136 6.79 13.07 24.83
CA PRO A 136 6.44 11.69 25.17
C PRO A 136 5.23 11.57 26.11
N GLU A 137 5.02 12.52 27.02
CA GLU A 137 3.89 12.52 27.96
C GLU A 137 2.56 12.83 27.24
N GLU A 138 2.53 13.84 26.37
CA GLU A 138 1.36 14.18 25.56
C GLU A 138 1.01 13.03 24.59
N VAL A 139 2.01 12.39 24.03
CA VAL A 139 1.83 11.23 23.15
C VAL A 139 1.24 10.05 23.93
N TYR A 140 1.69 9.81 25.15
CA TYR A 140 1.10 8.79 26.02
C TYR A 140 -0.38 9.04 26.27
N GLU A 141 -0.76 10.26 26.66
CA GLU A 141 -2.16 10.64 26.89
C GLU A 141 -3.00 10.46 25.63
N SER A 142 -2.49 10.88 24.47
CA SER A 142 -3.15 10.70 23.17
C SER A 142 -3.37 9.23 22.81
N ILE A 143 -2.45 8.33 23.16
CA ILE A 143 -2.60 6.89 22.94
C ILE A 143 -3.64 6.30 23.89
N PHE A 144 -3.65 6.74 25.15
CA PHE A 144 -4.65 6.30 26.12
C PHE A 144 -6.07 6.71 25.67
N GLU A 145 -6.26 7.95 25.22
CA GLU A 145 -7.50 8.42 24.63
C GLU A 145 -7.88 7.61 23.38
N LEU A 146 -6.90 7.31 22.51
CA LEU A 146 -7.14 6.47 21.34
C LEU A 146 -7.69 5.09 21.75
N PHE A 147 -7.10 4.41 22.73
CA PHE A 147 -7.54 3.09 23.19
C PHE A 147 -8.91 3.16 23.83
N TYR A 148 -9.18 4.18 24.63
CA TYR A 148 -10.48 4.44 25.23
C TYR A 148 -11.56 4.63 24.15
N ASN A 149 -11.30 5.44 23.13
CA ASN A 149 -12.20 5.70 22.00
C ASN A 149 -12.38 4.48 21.09
N LEU A 150 -11.47 3.50 21.12
CA LEU A 150 -11.58 2.23 20.41
C LEU A 150 -12.24 1.13 21.26
N GLU A 151 -12.84 1.49 22.40
CA GLU A 151 -13.53 0.56 23.30
C GLU A 151 -12.63 -0.59 23.79
N ALA A 152 -11.34 -0.28 24.05
CA ALA A 152 -10.41 -1.24 24.62
C ALA A 152 -10.92 -1.75 25.98
N THR A 153 -10.67 -3.03 26.29
CA THR A 153 -10.99 -3.62 27.57
C THR A 153 -10.10 -3.06 28.68
N GLU A 154 -10.51 -3.20 29.96
CA GLU A 154 -9.69 -2.77 31.11
C GLU A 154 -8.27 -3.37 31.06
N ASP A 155 -8.15 -4.67 30.70
CA ASP A 155 -6.87 -5.37 30.52
C ASP A 155 -6.02 -4.81 29.39
N GLN A 156 -6.64 -4.17 28.39
CA GLN A 156 -5.95 -3.55 27.28
C GLN A 156 -5.60 -2.08 27.53
N LEU A 157 -6.36 -1.40 28.43
CA LEU A 157 -6.06 -0.06 28.89
C LEU A 157 -4.89 -0.01 29.91
N ASP A 158 -4.63 -1.15 30.60
CA ASP A 158 -3.45 -1.32 31.47
C ASP A 158 -2.23 -1.80 30.63
N PHE A 159 -1.89 -1.04 29.60
CA PHE A 159 -0.78 -1.38 28.70
C PHE A 159 0.56 -0.87 29.23
N PRO A 160 1.63 -1.68 29.15
CA PRO A 160 2.99 -1.21 29.45
C PRO A 160 3.47 -0.23 28.37
N VAL A 161 4.15 0.83 28.81
CA VAL A 161 4.76 1.83 27.93
C VAL A 161 6.28 1.80 28.07
N LEU A 162 6.94 1.87 26.93
CA LEU A 162 8.39 1.99 26.81
C LEU A 162 8.73 3.18 25.96
N TYR A 163 9.83 3.81 26.29
CA TYR A 163 10.35 4.98 25.61
C TYR A 163 11.74 4.68 25.06
N GLY A 164 12.08 5.23 23.91
CA GLY A 164 13.44 5.01 23.43
C GLY A 164 13.74 5.58 22.05
N SER A 165 14.88 5.19 21.54
CA SER A 165 15.33 5.50 20.19
C SER A 165 15.71 4.22 19.47
N SER A 166 14.88 3.77 18.54
CA SER A 166 15.21 2.63 17.66
C SER A 166 16.50 2.89 16.87
N LYS A 167 16.77 4.13 16.48
CA LYS A 167 17.99 4.51 15.77
C LYS A 167 19.24 4.32 16.63
N GLN A 168 19.20 4.74 17.87
CA GLN A 168 20.30 4.58 18.82
C GLN A 168 20.37 3.17 19.44
N GLY A 169 19.25 2.42 19.42
CA GLY A 169 19.17 1.02 19.84
C GLY A 169 18.98 0.84 21.34
N TRP A 170 18.21 1.70 22.00
CA TRP A 170 17.88 1.59 23.41
C TRP A 170 16.39 1.79 23.70
N MET A 171 15.91 1.14 24.76
CA MET A 171 14.53 1.25 25.28
C MET A 171 14.54 1.28 26.81
N SER A 172 13.70 2.12 27.42
CA SER A 172 13.56 2.31 28.87
C SER A 172 12.10 2.48 29.26
N THR A 173 11.79 2.24 30.52
CA THR A 173 10.47 2.58 31.12
C THR A 173 10.36 4.07 31.50
N ASP A 174 11.46 4.79 31.50
CA ASP A 174 11.54 6.23 31.77
C ASP A 174 12.25 6.92 30.61
N TRP A 175 11.56 7.83 29.93
CA TRP A 175 12.11 8.52 28.76
C TRP A 175 13.31 9.43 29.07
N ALA A 176 13.43 9.88 30.32
CA ALA A 176 14.54 10.71 30.78
C ALA A 176 15.80 9.89 31.12
N GLN A 177 15.72 8.57 31.14
CA GLN A 177 16.80 7.67 31.52
C GLN A 177 17.12 6.68 30.41
N PRO A 178 17.95 7.09 29.41
CA PRO A 178 18.37 6.19 28.33
C PRO A 178 19.15 4.99 28.88
N THR A 179 18.94 3.83 28.27
CA THR A 179 19.67 2.59 28.52
C THR A 179 20.70 2.34 27.42
N GLU A 180 21.47 1.27 27.50
CA GLU A 180 22.45 0.91 26.47
C GLU A 180 21.87 -0.05 25.40
N ASP A 181 20.73 -0.67 25.67
CA ASP A 181 20.15 -1.74 24.85
C ASP A 181 18.61 -1.69 24.80
N ILE A 182 18.02 -2.64 24.06
CA ILE A 182 16.57 -2.82 23.94
C ILE A 182 16.01 -3.90 24.87
N ASN A 183 16.79 -4.40 25.83
CA ASN A 183 16.37 -5.51 26.69
C ASN A 183 15.10 -5.19 27.47
N ALA A 184 14.85 -3.93 27.84
CA ALA A 184 13.61 -3.51 28.49
C ALA A 184 12.37 -3.87 27.64
N LEU A 185 12.45 -3.73 26.31
CA LEU A 185 11.36 -4.14 25.40
C LEU A 185 11.21 -5.67 25.36
N LEU A 186 12.30 -6.40 25.24
CA LEU A 186 12.27 -7.86 25.20
C LEU A 186 11.76 -8.45 26.52
N ASP A 187 12.14 -7.89 27.65
CA ASP A 187 11.64 -8.29 28.97
C ASP A 187 10.15 -7.94 29.14
N SER A 188 9.71 -6.77 28.64
CA SER A 188 8.29 -6.41 28.63
C SER A 188 7.45 -7.38 27.78
N ILE A 189 7.97 -7.82 26.62
CA ILE A 189 7.30 -8.86 25.81
C ILE A 189 7.12 -10.16 26.62
N LEU A 190 8.17 -10.61 27.31
CA LEU A 190 8.11 -11.84 28.10
C LEU A 190 7.15 -11.72 29.29
N ALA A 191 7.05 -10.55 29.91
CA ALA A 191 6.20 -10.30 31.07
C ALA A 191 4.72 -10.14 30.72
N ASN A 192 4.41 -9.44 29.62
CA ASN A 192 3.06 -8.98 29.33
C ASN A 192 2.35 -9.78 28.20
N ILE A 193 3.09 -10.34 27.24
CA ILE A 193 2.48 -11.12 26.17
C ILE A 193 2.35 -12.58 26.61
N PRO A 194 1.14 -13.20 26.51
CA PRO A 194 0.97 -14.59 26.89
C PRO A 194 1.78 -15.55 26.04
N SER A 195 2.15 -16.69 26.60
CA SER A 195 2.74 -17.79 25.81
C SER A 195 1.73 -18.28 24.79
N ALA A 196 2.20 -18.58 23.59
CA ALA A 196 1.38 -19.21 22.57
C ALA A 196 0.75 -20.50 23.12
N PRO A 197 -0.58 -20.68 22.99
CA PRO A 197 -1.27 -21.84 23.53
C PRO A 197 -0.78 -23.12 22.86
N SER A 198 -0.48 -24.12 23.66
CA SER A 198 -0.20 -25.48 23.20
C SER A 198 -1.47 -26.31 23.31
N VAL A 199 -2.09 -26.58 22.15
CA VAL A 199 -3.34 -27.34 22.08
C VAL A 199 -3.07 -28.71 21.47
N ASP A 200 -3.27 -29.76 22.24
CA ASP A 200 -3.13 -31.15 21.77
C ASP A 200 -4.37 -31.56 20.96
N GLY A 201 -4.18 -32.46 20.00
CA GLY A 201 -5.26 -33.01 19.18
C GLY A 201 -4.87 -33.23 17.71
N THR A 202 -5.88 -33.40 16.87
CA THR A 202 -5.72 -33.54 15.41
C THR A 202 -5.17 -32.24 14.82
N LEU A 203 -4.34 -32.37 13.78
CA LEU A 203 -3.70 -31.21 13.13
C LEU A 203 -4.70 -30.20 12.62
N GLN A 204 -4.47 -28.94 12.98
CA GLN A 204 -5.09 -27.77 12.35
C GLN A 204 -4.07 -26.64 12.19
N MET A 205 -3.89 -26.14 10.98
CA MET A 205 -3.08 -24.97 10.64
C MET A 205 -3.82 -24.11 9.64
N GLN A 206 -4.08 -22.85 9.95
CA GLN A 206 -4.66 -21.91 9.00
C GLN A 206 -3.59 -21.26 8.14
N ILE A 207 -3.81 -21.22 6.84
CA ILE A 207 -2.93 -20.51 5.90
C ILE A 207 -3.29 -19.02 5.96
N THR A 208 -2.36 -18.21 6.46
CA THR A 208 -2.57 -16.77 6.69
C THR A 208 -1.81 -15.90 5.69
N SER A 209 -0.68 -16.40 5.20
CA SER A 209 0.09 -15.70 4.18
C SER A 209 0.70 -16.68 3.18
N LEU A 210 1.16 -16.14 2.06
CA LEU A 210 1.76 -16.89 0.98
C LEU A 210 3.15 -16.33 0.73
N ASP A 211 4.11 -17.24 0.60
CA ASP A 211 5.44 -16.93 0.10
C ASP A 211 5.72 -17.70 -1.20
N TYR A 212 6.73 -17.30 -1.93
CA TYR A 212 7.06 -17.90 -3.21
C TYR A 212 8.56 -18.08 -3.38
N SER A 213 8.94 -19.26 -3.83
CA SER A 213 10.31 -19.56 -4.23
C SER A 213 10.33 -20.03 -5.68
N SER A 214 11.30 -19.56 -6.46
CA SER A 214 11.49 -20.02 -7.85
C SER A 214 11.80 -21.52 -7.96
N PHE A 215 12.23 -22.16 -6.87
CA PHE A 215 12.61 -23.58 -6.84
C PHE A 215 11.47 -24.50 -6.40
N VAL A 216 10.70 -24.10 -5.39
CA VAL A 216 9.67 -24.94 -4.77
C VAL A 216 8.25 -24.45 -5.04
N GLY A 217 8.10 -23.31 -5.72
CA GLY A 217 6.82 -22.70 -6.02
C GLY A 217 6.19 -21.99 -4.82
N ARG A 218 4.86 -22.13 -4.67
CA ARG A 218 4.08 -21.51 -3.59
C ARG A 218 4.37 -22.17 -2.25
N ILE A 219 4.50 -21.37 -1.23
CA ILE A 219 4.78 -21.77 0.15
C ILE A 219 3.64 -21.25 1.02
N ALA A 220 2.94 -22.16 1.70
CA ALA A 220 1.88 -21.79 2.64
C ALA A 220 2.50 -21.42 3.99
N VAL A 221 2.21 -20.22 4.50
CA VAL A 221 2.68 -19.76 5.81
C VAL A 221 1.48 -19.58 6.74
N GLY A 222 1.62 -20.04 7.97
CA GLY A 222 0.57 -19.91 8.97
C GLY A 222 0.99 -20.39 10.35
N ARG A 223 0.08 -20.23 11.31
CA ARG A 223 0.25 -20.71 12.69
C ARG A 223 -0.41 -22.06 12.85
N VAL A 224 0.28 -22.99 13.50
CA VAL A 224 -0.32 -24.26 13.91
C VAL A 224 -1.24 -24.00 15.09
N ALA A 225 -2.54 -24.13 14.88
CA ALA A 225 -3.56 -23.87 15.89
C ALA A 225 -3.71 -25.04 16.87
N ARG A 226 -3.62 -26.28 16.37
CA ARG A 226 -3.79 -27.50 17.16
C ARG A 226 -2.89 -28.63 16.63
N GLY A 227 -2.41 -29.46 17.52
CA GLY A 227 -1.65 -30.66 17.20
C GLY A 227 -0.20 -30.39 16.75
N VAL A 228 0.32 -31.28 15.92
CA VAL A 228 1.68 -31.25 15.41
C VAL A 228 1.67 -31.48 13.91
N ILE A 229 2.40 -30.67 13.19
CA ILE A 229 2.62 -30.80 11.74
C ILE A 229 4.03 -31.39 11.50
N LYS A 230 4.15 -32.33 10.58
CA LYS A 230 5.42 -33.02 10.31
C LYS A 230 5.79 -33.01 8.84
N GLU A 231 7.09 -33.07 8.57
CA GLU A 231 7.61 -33.27 7.22
C GLU A 231 7.13 -34.63 6.67
N ASN A 232 6.83 -34.71 5.38
CA ASN A 232 6.31 -35.89 4.68
C ASN A 232 4.95 -36.42 5.18
N GLN A 233 4.23 -35.68 6.04
CA GLN A 233 2.93 -36.06 6.57
C GLN A 233 1.83 -35.96 5.49
N PRO A 234 0.95 -36.98 5.36
CA PRO A 234 -0.28 -36.81 4.59
C PRO A 234 -1.24 -35.88 5.36
N VAL A 235 -1.90 -34.99 4.64
CA VAL A 235 -2.80 -33.95 5.19
C VAL A 235 -4.01 -33.76 4.29
N SER A 236 -5.04 -33.14 4.82
CA SER A 236 -6.19 -32.67 4.07
C SER A 236 -6.16 -31.14 4.01
N LEU A 237 -6.30 -30.59 2.83
CA LEU A 237 -6.55 -29.17 2.61
C LEU A 237 -8.06 -28.96 2.59
N VAL A 238 -8.60 -28.24 3.58
CA VAL A 238 -10.01 -27.89 3.65
C VAL A 238 -10.16 -26.48 3.12
N LYS A 239 -10.87 -26.35 1.99
CA LYS A 239 -11.07 -25.09 1.30
C LYS A 239 -12.25 -24.30 1.84
N ARG A 240 -12.31 -23.03 1.46
CA ARG A 240 -13.38 -22.10 1.86
C ARG A 240 -14.79 -22.55 1.45
N ASP A 241 -14.93 -23.25 0.32
CA ASP A 241 -16.20 -23.83 -0.15
C ASP A 241 -16.58 -25.15 0.53
N GLY A 242 -15.79 -25.58 1.52
CA GLY A 242 -15.95 -26.85 2.22
C GLY A 242 -15.40 -28.05 1.46
N SER A 243 -14.85 -27.89 0.26
CA SER A 243 -14.22 -28.99 -0.45
C SER A 243 -12.91 -29.42 0.24
N ILE A 244 -12.62 -30.72 0.18
CA ILE A 244 -11.46 -31.33 0.82
C ILE A 244 -10.56 -31.93 -0.25
N GLN A 245 -9.31 -31.46 -0.27
CA GLN A 245 -8.29 -31.99 -1.16
C GLN A 245 -7.24 -32.74 -0.34
N LYS A 246 -7.01 -34.01 -0.68
CA LYS A 246 -5.92 -34.80 -0.06
C LYS A 246 -4.58 -34.35 -0.62
N SER A 247 -3.59 -34.15 0.26
CA SER A 247 -2.27 -33.66 -0.10
C SER A 247 -1.19 -34.24 0.83
N ARG A 248 0.06 -33.87 0.59
CA ARG A 248 1.20 -34.27 1.42
C ARG A 248 2.16 -33.11 1.58
N ILE A 249 2.64 -32.89 2.77
CA ILE A 249 3.72 -31.95 3.08
C ILE A 249 5.01 -32.55 2.53
N LYS A 250 5.69 -31.82 1.64
CA LYS A 250 7.01 -32.25 1.14
C LYS A 250 8.13 -31.76 2.04
N GLU A 251 8.07 -30.48 2.40
CA GLU A 251 9.05 -29.83 3.26
C GLU A 251 8.36 -28.93 4.27
N LEU A 252 8.95 -28.86 5.46
CA LEU A 252 8.47 -28.07 6.58
C LEU A 252 9.60 -27.17 7.09
N TYR A 253 9.27 -25.90 7.29
CA TYR A 253 10.20 -24.89 7.76
C TYR A 253 9.64 -24.13 8.96
N THR A 254 10.52 -23.70 9.87
CA THR A 254 10.24 -22.66 10.85
C THR A 254 11.10 -21.44 10.58
N PHE A 255 10.81 -20.31 11.24
CA PHE A 255 11.57 -19.08 11.05
C PHE A 255 12.70 -18.99 12.06
N GLU A 256 13.87 -18.50 11.62
CA GLU A 256 15.03 -18.17 12.44
C GLU A 256 15.73 -16.94 11.84
N GLY A 257 15.80 -15.86 12.59
CA GLY A 257 16.17 -14.56 12.04
C GLY A 257 15.23 -14.16 10.90
N LEU A 258 15.80 -13.74 9.80
CA LEU A 258 15.09 -13.45 8.54
C LEU A 258 14.92 -14.68 7.65
N GLY A 259 15.55 -15.78 8.01
CA GLY A 259 15.59 -17.02 7.22
C GLY A 259 14.53 -18.02 7.64
N LYS A 260 14.52 -19.14 6.90
CA LYS A 260 13.72 -20.32 7.19
C LYS A 260 14.67 -21.49 7.35
N ILE A 261 14.47 -22.25 8.41
CA ILE A 261 15.22 -23.49 8.66
C ILE A 261 14.29 -24.68 8.48
N LYS A 262 14.81 -25.72 7.83
CA LYS A 262 14.08 -26.97 7.62
C LYS A 262 14.01 -27.73 8.95
N VAL A 263 12.79 -28.20 9.29
CA VAL A 263 12.53 -28.93 10.54
C VAL A 263 11.71 -30.18 10.27
N GLN A 264 11.78 -31.16 11.17
CA GLN A 264 11.02 -32.40 11.04
C GLN A 264 9.58 -32.26 11.55
N GLU A 265 9.38 -31.44 12.58
CA GLU A 265 8.06 -31.19 13.15
C GLU A 265 7.94 -29.76 13.70
N VAL A 266 6.70 -29.24 13.71
CA VAL A 266 6.29 -27.98 14.37
C VAL A 266 5.05 -28.24 15.18
N LYS A 267 5.01 -27.75 16.42
CA LYS A 267 3.91 -27.92 17.36
C LYS A 267 2.96 -26.73 17.35
N SER A 268 1.74 -26.94 17.87
CA SER A 268 0.75 -25.87 18.03
C SER A 268 1.34 -24.65 18.76
N GLY A 269 0.94 -23.47 18.34
CA GLY A 269 1.42 -22.18 18.82
C GLY A 269 2.55 -21.57 17.98
N ASP A 270 3.33 -22.34 17.24
CA ASP A 270 4.42 -21.82 16.41
C ASP A 270 3.96 -21.49 14.99
N ILE A 271 4.72 -20.63 14.31
CA ILE A 271 4.50 -20.22 12.92
C ILE A 271 5.43 -21.06 12.04
N CYS A 272 4.88 -21.63 10.98
CA CYS A 272 5.65 -22.45 10.04
C CYS A 272 5.32 -22.14 8.58
N ALA A 273 6.22 -22.61 7.71
CA ALA A 273 6.08 -22.53 6.26
C ALA A 273 6.09 -23.95 5.67
N VAL A 274 5.10 -24.25 4.84
CA VAL A 274 4.80 -25.58 4.31
C VAL A 274 4.93 -25.58 2.80
N VAL A 275 5.64 -26.55 2.25
CA VAL A 275 5.85 -26.79 0.82
C VAL A 275 5.24 -28.13 0.41
N GLY A 276 4.69 -28.17 -0.81
CA GLY A 276 4.19 -29.40 -1.44
C GLY A 276 2.68 -29.54 -1.45
N ILE A 277 1.96 -28.54 -1.00
CA ILE A 277 0.51 -28.46 -1.13
C ILE A 277 0.20 -27.57 -2.34
N ASP A 278 -0.57 -28.09 -3.28
CA ASP A 278 -0.96 -27.34 -4.47
C ASP A 278 -2.40 -26.81 -4.34
N GLY A 279 -2.69 -25.70 -5.02
CA GLY A 279 -4.04 -25.16 -5.16
C GLY A 279 -4.64 -24.60 -3.86
N PHE A 280 -3.84 -24.29 -2.85
CA PHE A 280 -4.31 -23.64 -1.62
C PHE A 280 -4.52 -22.14 -1.83
N ASP A 281 -5.43 -21.60 -1.02
CA ASP A 281 -5.68 -20.18 -0.90
C ASP A 281 -5.51 -19.72 0.55
N ILE A 282 -5.33 -18.41 0.73
CA ILE A 282 -5.28 -17.85 2.08
C ILE A 282 -6.66 -18.02 2.76
N GLY A 283 -6.62 -18.46 4.00
CA GLY A 283 -7.82 -18.80 4.77
C GLY A 283 -8.17 -20.28 4.75
N ASP A 284 -7.59 -21.07 3.82
CA ASP A 284 -7.74 -22.52 3.84
C ASP A 284 -7.08 -23.13 5.08
N THR A 285 -7.57 -24.30 5.47
CA THR A 285 -7.03 -25.03 6.63
C THR A 285 -6.29 -26.29 6.18
N ILE A 286 -5.02 -26.42 6.59
CA ILE A 286 -4.30 -27.69 6.56
C ILE A 286 -4.71 -28.47 7.80
N ALA A 287 -5.38 -29.61 7.58
CA ALA A 287 -5.98 -30.40 8.63
C ALA A 287 -5.48 -31.85 8.62
N ASP A 288 -5.88 -32.60 9.64
CA ASP A 288 -5.64 -34.02 9.75
C ASP A 288 -6.16 -34.77 8.51
N PHE A 289 -5.45 -35.83 8.11
CA PHE A 289 -5.76 -36.57 6.88
C PHE A 289 -7.07 -37.35 6.97
N GLU A 290 -7.36 -37.95 8.12
CA GLU A 290 -8.53 -38.81 8.33
C GLU A 290 -9.73 -38.03 8.84
N ASN A 291 -9.49 -37.07 9.76
CA ASN A 291 -10.51 -36.25 10.40
C ASN A 291 -10.28 -34.77 10.10
N PRO A 292 -10.52 -34.29 8.87
CA PRO A 292 -10.29 -32.91 8.49
C PRO A 292 -11.33 -31.98 9.14
N GLU A 293 -10.88 -31.07 9.96
CA GLU A 293 -11.71 -30.03 10.56
C GLU A 293 -11.20 -28.66 10.12
N ALA A 294 -12.07 -27.83 9.54
CA ALA A 294 -11.74 -26.46 9.16
C ALA A 294 -11.66 -25.55 10.39
N LEU A 295 -10.75 -24.59 10.37
CA LEU A 295 -10.80 -23.40 11.22
C LEU A 295 -11.79 -22.40 10.63
N GLU A 296 -12.21 -21.41 11.44
CA GLU A 296 -13.06 -20.33 10.98
C GLU A 296 -12.36 -19.57 9.83
N PHE A 297 -13.07 -19.43 8.71
CA PHE A 297 -12.49 -18.80 7.53
C PHE A 297 -12.19 -17.33 7.77
N ILE A 298 -11.02 -16.93 7.28
CA ILE A 298 -10.64 -15.52 7.28
C ILE A 298 -11.40 -14.82 6.16
N LYS A 299 -12.18 -13.81 6.49
CA LYS A 299 -12.86 -12.98 5.52
C LYS A 299 -11.81 -12.20 4.73
N ILE A 300 -11.71 -12.44 3.43
CA ILE A 300 -10.83 -11.67 2.54
C ILE A 300 -11.64 -10.51 2.01
N ASP A 301 -11.15 -9.30 2.19
CA ASP A 301 -11.77 -8.12 1.59
C ASP A 301 -11.69 -8.22 0.07
N GLU A 302 -12.82 -8.01 -0.58
CA GLU A 302 -12.91 -7.99 -2.02
C GLU A 302 -12.23 -6.74 -2.60
N PRO A 303 -11.72 -6.81 -3.84
CA PRO A 303 -11.24 -5.61 -4.53
C PRO A 303 -12.35 -4.55 -4.62
N THR A 304 -11.98 -3.30 -4.45
CA THR A 304 -12.91 -2.15 -4.56
C THR A 304 -12.70 -1.35 -5.84
N MET A 305 -11.57 -1.55 -6.51
CA MET A 305 -11.18 -0.82 -7.72
C MET A 305 -10.72 -1.77 -8.82
N ASN A 306 -10.82 -1.32 -10.05
CA ASN A 306 -10.21 -1.95 -11.21
C ASN A 306 -9.56 -0.93 -12.12
N MET A 307 -8.66 -1.40 -12.97
CA MET A 307 -7.96 -0.58 -13.95
C MET A 307 -7.67 -1.40 -15.20
N LEU A 308 -7.79 -0.77 -16.36
CA LEU A 308 -7.42 -1.39 -17.63
C LEU A 308 -5.89 -1.37 -17.80
N PHE A 309 -5.30 -2.54 -18.03
CA PHE A 309 -3.90 -2.72 -18.44
C PHE A 309 -3.87 -3.16 -19.89
N THR A 310 -3.11 -2.49 -20.72
CA THR A 310 -2.97 -2.84 -22.13
C THR A 310 -1.53 -2.69 -22.60
N ILE A 311 -1.19 -3.32 -23.73
CA ILE A 311 0.12 -3.16 -24.34
C ILE A 311 0.34 -1.70 -24.74
N ASN A 312 1.60 -1.27 -24.75
CA ASN A 312 1.96 0.03 -25.27
C ASN A 312 1.81 0.03 -26.81
N ASN A 313 0.95 0.88 -27.36
CA ASN A 313 0.76 1.09 -28.78
C ASN A 313 1.14 2.52 -29.22
N SER A 314 1.94 3.21 -28.40
CA SER A 314 2.38 4.57 -28.70
C SER A 314 3.41 4.59 -29.87
N PRO A 315 3.65 5.76 -30.50
CA PRO A 315 4.73 5.93 -31.48
C PRO A 315 6.14 5.67 -30.94
N PHE A 316 6.28 5.50 -29.61
CA PHE A 316 7.53 5.15 -28.92
C PHE A 316 7.60 3.70 -28.45
N PHE A 317 6.64 2.88 -28.84
CA PHE A 317 6.61 1.45 -28.55
C PHE A 317 7.96 0.75 -28.80
N GLY A 318 8.41 -0.05 -27.84
CA GLY A 318 9.62 -0.88 -27.94
C GLY A 318 10.95 -0.12 -27.87
N LYS A 319 10.94 1.18 -27.58
CA LYS A 319 12.20 1.96 -27.50
C LYS A 319 12.92 1.78 -26.17
N GLU A 320 12.21 1.54 -25.10
CA GLU A 320 12.76 1.57 -23.73
C GLU A 320 12.59 0.23 -22.99
N GLY A 321 11.51 -0.50 -23.25
CA GLY A 321 11.20 -1.75 -22.58
C GLY A 321 11.70 -3.01 -23.29
N LYS A 322 11.89 -4.07 -22.50
CA LYS A 322 12.25 -5.41 -23.00
C LYS A 322 11.02 -6.27 -23.26
N PHE A 323 9.98 -6.09 -22.45
CA PHE A 323 8.75 -6.89 -22.47
C PHE A 323 7.59 -6.02 -22.95
N VAL A 324 7.20 -6.21 -24.19
CA VAL A 324 6.26 -5.30 -24.89
C VAL A 324 5.06 -6.05 -25.50
N THR A 325 5.03 -7.39 -25.42
CA THR A 325 3.99 -8.20 -26.05
C THR A 325 2.87 -8.55 -25.08
N SER A 326 1.64 -8.75 -25.63
CA SER A 326 0.46 -9.15 -24.86
C SER A 326 0.69 -10.45 -24.10
N GLN A 327 1.35 -11.44 -24.70
CA GLN A 327 1.67 -12.70 -24.04
C GLN A 327 2.54 -12.49 -22.79
N ARG A 328 3.58 -11.65 -22.87
CA ARG A 328 4.45 -11.35 -21.72
C ARG A 328 3.71 -10.60 -20.61
N LEU A 329 2.85 -9.65 -21.00
CA LEU A 329 1.99 -8.94 -20.05
C LEU A 329 1.06 -9.91 -19.34
N ARG A 330 0.40 -10.81 -20.09
CA ARG A 330 -0.47 -11.86 -19.56
C ARG A 330 0.26 -12.77 -18.56
N GLU A 331 1.37 -13.38 -18.99
CA GLU A 331 2.17 -14.26 -18.14
C GLU A 331 2.57 -13.58 -16.82
N ARG A 332 2.96 -12.30 -16.88
CA ARG A 332 3.37 -11.54 -15.70
C ARG A 332 2.20 -11.26 -14.75
N LEU A 333 1.05 -10.85 -15.29
CA LEU A 333 -0.16 -10.59 -14.49
C LEU A 333 -0.67 -11.86 -13.81
N TYR A 334 -0.70 -12.98 -14.52
CA TYR A 334 -1.10 -14.27 -13.94
C TYR A 334 -0.12 -14.74 -12.85
N LYS A 335 1.19 -14.56 -13.06
CA LYS A 335 2.20 -14.85 -12.03
C LYS A 335 2.03 -13.96 -10.79
N GLU A 336 1.56 -12.74 -10.96
CA GLU A 336 1.26 -11.88 -9.81
C GLU A 336 0.07 -12.40 -9.01
N MET A 337 -0.99 -12.88 -9.67
CA MET A 337 -2.13 -13.50 -8.98
C MET A 337 -1.74 -14.73 -8.14
N GLU A 338 -0.70 -15.47 -8.54
CA GLU A 338 -0.19 -16.58 -7.74
C GLU A 338 0.42 -16.13 -6.41
N LYS A 339 0.94 -14.89 -6.36
CA LYS A 339 1.61 -14.31 -5.18
C LYS A 339 0.70 -13.41 -4.37
N ASN A 340 -0.26 -12.76 -5.02
CA ASN A 340 -1.12 -11.74 -4.43
C ASN A 340 -2.60 -12.06 -4.67
N LEU A 341 -3.23 -12.65 -3.65
CA LEU A 341 -4.65 -13.06 -3.73
C LEU A 341 -5.64 -11.89 -3.66
N ALA A 342 -5.17 -10.70 -3.31
CA ALA A 342 -6.00 -9.49 -3.37
C ALA A 342 -6.11 -8.93 -4.79
N LEU A 343 -5.31 -9.47 -5.72
CA LEU A 343 -5.32 -9.11 -7.13
C LEU A 343 -6.18 -10.10 -7.91
N LYS A 344 -7.04 -9.59 -8.81
CA LYS A 344 -7.78 -10.41 -9.77
C LYS A 344 -7.56 -9.84 -11.16
N VAL A 345 -7.31 -10.69 -12.14
CA VAL A 345 -7.14 -10.30 -13.53
C VAL A 345 -8.20 -10.98 -14.37
N ILE A 346 -8.91 -10.20 -15.18
CA ILE A 346 -9.93 -10.68 -16.11
C ILE A 346 -9.50 -10.28 -17.52
N GLU A 347 -9.56 -11.23 -18.46
CA GLU A 347 -9.38 -10.94 -19.87
C GLU A 347 -10.56 -10.13 -20.41
N THR A 348 -10.28 -9.18 -21.27
CA THR A 348 -11.31 -8.39 -21.96
C THR A 348 -11.59 -8.97 -23.36
N ASP A 349 -12.55 -8.41 -24.09
CA ASP A 349 -12.82 -8.77 -25.49
C ASP A 349 -11.61 -8.49 -26.40
N SER A 350 -10.68 -7.64 -25.96
CA SER A 350 -9.42 -7.37 -26.65
C SER A 350 -8.31 -8.28 -26.12
N PRO A 351 -7.60 -9.02 -26.97
CA PRO A 351 -6.51 -9.90 -26.56
C PRO A 351 -5.30 -9.15 -25.97
N ASP A 352 -5.25 -7.85 -26.16
CA ASP A 352 -4.16 -6.97 -25.75
C ASP A 352 -4.47 -6.19 -24.46
N ALA A 353 -5.63 -6.43 -23.84
CA ALA A 353 -6.10 -5.67 -22.70
C ALA A 353 -6.65 -6.58 -21.60
N TYR A 354 -6.31 -6.24 -20.35
CA TYR A 354 -6.67 -6.97 -19.14
C TYR A 354 -7.28 -6.02 -18.13
N LEU A 355 -8.37 -6.44 -17.50
CA LEU A 355 -8.95 -5.70 -16.38
C LEU A 355 -8.34 -6.23 -15.08
N VAL A 356 -7.60 -5.38 -14.42
CA VAL A 356 -6.86 -5.72 -13.20
C VAL A 356 -7.58 -5.10 -12.00
N TYR A 357 -8.01 -5.94 -11.09
CA TYR A 357 -8.74 -5.58 -9.87
C TYR A 357 -7.78 -5.51 -8.69
N GLY A 358 -7.89 -4.46 -7.87
CA GLY A 358 -7.09 -4.25 -6.68
C GLY A 358 -7.90 -3.57 -5.57
N ARG A 359 -7.30 -3.44 -4.40
CA ARG A 359 -7.96 -2.82 -3.24
C ARG A 359 -7.96 -1.31 -3.27
N GLY A 360 -6.95 -0.71 -3.90
CA GLY A 360 -6.79 0.74 -3.97
C GLY A 360 -5.75 1.16 -5.00
N ILE A 361 -5.58 2.46 -5.14
CA ILE A 361 -4.62 3.05 -6.10
C ILE A 361 -3.18 2.65 -5.77
N LEU A 362 -2.80 2.68 -4.49
CA LEU A 362 -1.45 2.31 -4.06
C LEU A 362 -1.14 0.84 -4.40
N HIS A 363 -2.09 -0.07 -4.19
CA HIS A 363 -1.91 -1.48 -4.53
C HIS A 363 -1.64 -1.69 -6.03
N LEU A 364 -2.42 -1.01 -6.91
CA LEU A 364 -2.22 -1.06 -8.36
C LEU A 364 -0.93 -0.36 -8.80
N SER A 365 -0.56 0.76 -8.18
CA SER A 365 0.66 1.50 -8.50
C SER A 365 1.93 0.72 -8.15
N VAL A 366 1.93 -0.02 -7.04
CA VAL A 366 3.03 -0.93 -6.67
C VAL A 366 3.24 -2.01 -7.72
N LEU A 367 2.15 -2.63 -8.22
CA LEU A 367 2.24 -3.59 -9.30
C LEU A 367 2.84 -2.97 -10.58
N ILE A 368 2.32 -1.82 -11.00
CA ILE A 368 2.78 -1.11 -12.19
C ILE A 368 4.26 -0.74 -12.08
N GLU A 369 4.67 -0.18 -10.94
CA GLU A 369 6.07 0.23 -10.73
C GLU A 369 7.01 -0.98 -10.69
N THR A 370 6.58 -2.10 -10.09
CA THR A 370 7.34 -3.35 -10.12
C THR A 370 7.54 -3.84 -11.55
N MET A 371 6.48 -3.87 -12.36
CA MET A 371 6.56 -4.26 -13.77
C MET A 371 7.44 -3.33 -14.58
N ARG A 372 7.36 -2.01 -14.33
CA ARG A 372 8.22 -0.99 -14.94
C ARG A 372 9.70 -1.28 -14.69
N ARG A 373 10.10 -1.61 -13.45
CA ARG A 373 11.48 -1.94 -13.06
C ARG A 373 11.94 -3.28 -13.64
N GLU A 374 11.04 -4.23 -13.80
CA GLU A 374 11.32 -5.49 -14.51
C GLU A 374 11.56 -5.30 -16.01
N GLY A 375 11.25 -4.14 -16.58
CA GLY A 375 11.49 -3.79 -17.97
C GLY A 375 10.27 -3.92 -18.89
N TYR A 376 9.06 -3.91 -18.34
CA TYR A 376 7.82 -3.90 -19.12
C TYR A 376 7.49 -2.50 -19.66
N GLU A 377 6.92 -2.48 -20.86
CA GLU A 377 6.17 -1.33 -21.38
C GLU A 377 4.69 -1.68 -21.43
N LEU A 378 3.87 -0.82 -20.85
CA LEU A 378 2.42 -1.00 -20.82
C LEU A 378 1.72 0.36 -20.82
N GLN A 379 0.41 0.33 -21.02
CA GLN A 379 -0.46 1.47 -20.82
C GLN A 379 -1.53 1.10 -19.80
N VAL A 380 -1.95 2.07 -19.01
CA VAL A 380 -3.04 1.88 -18.05
C VAL A 380 -4.09 2.97 -18.23
N GLY A 381 -5.34 2.57 -18.05
CA GLY A 381 -6.48 3.49 -18.11
C GLY A 381 -6.78 4.10 -16.75
N GLN A 382 -7.83 4.91 -16.68
CA GLN A 382 -8.30 5.51 -15.44
C GLN A 382 -8.72 4.44 -14.42
N PRO A 383 -8.31 4.53 -13.13
CA PRO A 383 -8.86 3.70 -12.07
C PRO A 383 -10.37 3.89 -11.94
N GLN A 384 -11.11 2.78 -11.84
CA GLN A 384 -12.55 2.78 -11.69
C GLN A 384 -12.95 2.01 -10.44
N VAL A 385 -13.93 2.50 -9.70
CA VAL A 385 -14.52 1.78 -8.57
C VAL A 385 -15.44 0.67 -9.08
N ILE A 386 -15.50 -0.43 -8.32
CA ILE A 386 -16.36 -1.56 -8.67
C ILE A 386 -17.78 -1.24 -8.21
N ILE A 387 -18.70 -1.18 -9.17
CA ILE A 387 -20.12 -1.02 -8.90
C ILE A 387 -20.75 -2.41 -8.79
N LYS A 388 -21.57 -2.63 -7.78
CA LYS A 388 -22.35 -3.87 -7.57
C LYS A 388 -23.84 -3.60 -7.66
N GLU A 389 -24.60 -4.59 -8.07
CA GLU A 389 -26.04 -4.60 -7.92
C GLU A 389 -26.39 -5.42 -6.67
N ILE A 390 -26.97 -4.78 -5.66
CA ILE A 390 -27.37 -5.39 -4.40
C ILE A 390 -28.86 -5.12 -4.23
N ASP A 391 -29.64 -6.18 -4.08
CA ASP A 391 -31.11 -6.11 -3.94
C ASP A 391 -31.82 -5.33 -5.09
N GLY A 392 -31.22 -5.35 -6.31
CA GLY A 392 -31.73 -4.65 -7.50
C GLY A 392 -31.36 -3.17 -7.58
N GLU A 393 -30.57 -2.67 -6.64
CA GLU A 393 -30.07 -1.29 -6.63
C GLU A 393 -28.58 -1.24 -6.99
N LYS A 394 -28.21 -0.20 -7.74
CA LYS A 394 -26.82 0.09 -8.08
C LYS A 394 -26.11 0.62 -6.84
N CYS A 395 -25.13 -0.13 -6.31
CA CYS A 395 -24.35 0.22 -5.13
C CYS A 395 -22.89 0.50 -5.48
N GLU A 396 -22.28 1.43 -4.76
CA GLU A 396 -20.87 1.79 -4.86
C GLU A 396 -20.15 1.66 -3.53
N PRO A 397 -18.82 1.48 -3.51
CA PRO A 397 -18.07 1.41 -2.28
C PRO A 397 -18.02 2.79 -1.62
N ILE A 398 -18.39 2.83 -0.34
CA ILE A 398 -18.29 4.01 0.53
C ILE A 398 -17.11 3.81 1.46
N GLU A 399 -16.36 4.89 1.68
CA GLU A 399 -15.23 4.92 2.57
C GLU A 399 -15.44 5.92 3.71
N THR A 400 -14.89 5.60 4.87
CA THR A 400 -14.72 6.56 5.95
C THR A 400 -13.43 7.32 5.67
N LEU A 401 -13.53 8.63 5.49
CA LEU A 401 -12.42 9.55 5.28
C LEU A 401 -12.17 10.34 6.55
N ILE A 402 -10.93 10.34 7.04
CA ILE A 402 -10.48 11.10 8.19
C ILE A 402 -9.49 12.15 7.69
N VAL A 403 -9.69 13.41 8.11
CA VAL A 403 -8.82 14.51 7.74
C VAL A 403 -8.53 15.37 8.97
N ASP A 404 -7.26 15.44 9.38
CA ASP A 404 -6.79 16.36 10.43
C ASP A 404 -6.17 17.59 9.73
N VAL A 405 -6.69 18.77 9.99
CA VAL A 405 -6.29 20.03 9.32
C VAL A 405 -6.27 21.20 10.29
N PRO A 406 -5.47 22.26 10.04
CA PRO A 406 -5.58 23.50 10.79
C PRO A 406 -7.01 24.06 10.78
N ALA A 407 -7.49 24.54 11.92
CA ALA A 407 -8.87 24.98 12.09
C ALA A 407 -9.28 26.06 11.06
N GLU A 408 -8.36 26.93 10.67
CA GLU A 408 -8.58 28.04 9.72
C GLU A 408 -8.96 27.58 8.32
N VAL A 409 -8.50 26.39 7.89
CA VAL A 409 -8.72 25.84 6.55
C VAL A 409 -9.75 24.71 6.51
N SER A 410 -10.30 24.31 7.66
CA SER A 410 -11.26 23.21 7.79
C SER A 410 -12.51 23.39 6.90
N GLY A 411 -13.04 24.61 6.83
CA GLY A 411 -14.19 24.93 5.99
C GLY A 411 -13.97 24.68 4.50
N LYS A 412 -12.76 24.95 4.00
CA LYS A 412 -12.41 24.68 2.59
C LYS A 412 -12.27 23.19 2.30
N VAL A 413 -11.78 22.42 3.26
CA VAL A 413 -11.70 20.96 3.15
C VAL A 413 -13.11 20.34 3.14
N ILE A 414 -14.00 20.80 4.03
CA ILE A 414 -15.41 20.37 4.06
C ILE A 414 -16.07 20.65 2.71
N GLU A 415 -15.84 21.81 2.11
CA GLU A 415 -16.38 22.16 0.79
C GLU A 415 -15.87 21.18 -0.29
N LEU A 416 -14.55 20.92 -0.34
CA LEU A 416 -13.94 20.00 -1.32
C LEU A 416 -14.49 18.58 -1.21
N VAL A 417 -14.69 18.08 0.00
CA VAL A 417 -15.24 16.75 0.26
C VAL A 417 -16.72 16.67 -0.09
N THR A 418 -17.51 17.69 0.28
CA THR A 418 -18.95 17.74 -0.01
C THR A 418 -19.23 17.84 -1.51
N GLN A 419 -18.44 18.59 -2.28
CA GLN A 419 -18.54 18.63 -3.74
C GLN A 419 -18.36 17.24 -4.37
N ARG A 420 -17.67 16.34 -3.69
CA ARG A 420 -17.44 14.94 -4.10
C ARG A 420 -18.39 13.95 -3.43
N LYS A 421 -19.54 14.43 -2.94
CA LYS A 421 -20.59 13.63 -2.28
C LYS A 421 -20.17 13.03 -0.94
N GLY A 422 -19.17 13.61 -0.28
CA GLY A 422 -18.83 13.27 1.09
C GLY A 422 -19.78 13.95 2.09
N GLU A 423 -20.13 13.22 3.13
CA GLU A 423 -21.01 13.67 4.23
C GLU A 423 -20.17 13.79 5.49
N LEU A 424 -20.18 14.97 6.14
CA LEU A 424 -19.46 15.18 7.40
C LEU A 424 -20.21 14.50 8.55
N LEU A 425 -19.52 13.65 9.30
CA LEU A 425 -20.06 12.94 10.45
C LEU A 425 -19.57 13.54 11.77
N VAL A 426 -18.26 13.83 11.87
CA VAL A 426 -17.62 14.31 13.09
C VAL A 426 -16.77 15.53 12.76
N MET A 427 -16.81 16.52 13.65
CA MET A 427 -15.94 17.68 13.63
C MET A 427 -15.57 18.04 15.06
N GLU A 428 -14.32 17.77 15.45
CA GLU A 428 -13.84 17.94 16.81
C GLU A 428 -12.47 18.63 16.83
N PRO A 429 -12.20 19.50 17.81
CA PRO A 429 -10.85 20.05 17.99
C PRO A 429 -9.88 18.98 18.51
N LYS A 430 -8.67 18.93 17.95
CA LYS A 430 -7.59 18.02 18.34
C LYS A 430 -6.28 18.80 18.46
N GLY A 431 -6.03 19.37 19.64
CA GLY A 431 -4.91 20.29 19.83
C GLY A 431 -5.04 21.50 18.91
N ASP A 432 -4.02 21.77 18.11
CA ASP A 432 -4.01 22.88 17.13
C ASP A 432 -4.72 22.53 15.80
N LEU A 433 -5.17 21.28 15.64
CA LEU A 433 -5.83 20.79 14.44
C LEU A 433 -7.33 20.60 14.68
N GLN A 434 -8.09 20.59 13.59
CA GLN A 434 -9.48 20.19 13.54
C GLN A 434 -9.54 18.77 12.97
N HIS A 435 -10.12 17.84 13.72
CA HIS A 435 -10.41 16.48 13.29
C HIS A 435 -11.74 16.44 12.56
N LEU A 436 -11.75 15.90 11.34
CA LEU A 436 -12.93 15.77 10.49
C LEU A 436 -13.10 14.32 10.05
N GLU A 437 -14.28 13.73 10.28
CA GLU A 437 -14.64 12.42 9.75
C GLU A 437 -15.78 12.54 8.75
N PHE A 438 -15.63 11.87 7.60
CA PHE A 438 -16.63 11.86 6.54
C PHE A 438 -16.94 10.44 6.07
N GLU A 439 -18.13 10.28 5.50
CA GLU A 439 -18.46 9.17 4.62
C GLU A 439 -18.50 9.65 3.18
N ILE A 440 -17.70 9.05 2.32
CA ILE A 440 -17.50 9.49 0.94
C ILE A 440 -17.47 8.30 -0.01
N PRO A 441 -18.07 8.38 -1.22
CA PRO A 441 -17.86 7.39 -2.27
C PRO A 441 -16.37 7.24 -2.61
N ALA A 442 -15.87 6.01 -2.72
CA ALA A 442 -14.46 5.74 -3.02
C ALA A 442 -13.95 6.48 -4.29
N ARG A 443 -14.83 6.64 -5.31
CA ARG A 443 -14.52 7.46 -6.50
C ARG A 443 -14.36 8.96 -6.19
N GLY A 444 -14.91 9.44 -5.09
CA GLY A 444 -14.75 10.84 -4.63
C GLY A 444 -13.38 11.10 -4.00
N ILE A 445 -12.68 10.06 -3.55
CA ILE A 445 -11.34 10.16 -2.97
C ILE A 445 -10.28 10.30 -4.07
N ILE A 446 -10.53 9.75 -5.27
CA ILE A 446 -9.60 9.83 -6.40
C ILE A 446 -9.30 11.30 -6.71
N GLY A 447 -8.02 11.70 -6.58
CA GLY A 447 -7.56 13.08 -6.77
C GLY A 447 -7.96 14.08 -5.67
N LEU A 448 -8.62 13.65 -4.60
CA LEU A 448 -8.99 14.54 -3.48
C LEU A 448 -7.75 14.94 -2.66
N ARG A 449 -6.83 14.01 -2.44
CA ARG A 449 -5.64 14.23 -1.59
C ARG A 449 -4.83 15.44 -2.04
N ASN A 450 -4.54 15.54 -3.33
CA ASN A 450 -3.77 16.66 -3.88
C ASN A 450 -4.50 18.00 -3.73
N ASN A 451 -5.82 17.99 -3.88
CA ASN A 451 -6.62 19.19 -3.70
C ASN A 451 -6.63 19.64 -2.23
N VAL A 452 -6.75 18.70 -1.29
CA VAL A 452 -6.71 18.98 0.15
C VAL A 452 -5.32 19.47 0.56
N LEU A 453 -4.24 18.81 0.15
CA LEU A 453 -2.87 19.24 0.45
C LEU A 453 -2.58 20.64 -0.12
N THR A 454 -3.02 20.93 -1.35
CA THR A 454 -2.87 22.25 -1.95
C THR A 454 -3.66 23.32 -1.16
N ALA A 455 -4.88 22.98 -0.73
CA ALA A 455 -5.75 23.89 0.00
C ALA A 455 -5.24 24.20 1.41
N THR A 456 -4.47 23.30 2.01
CA THR A 456 -3.94 23.38 3.38
C THR A 456 -2.45 23.70 3.45
N GLY A 457 -1.82 24.04 2.33
CA GLY A 457 -0.35 24.30 2.30
C GLY A 457 0.52 23.08 2.61
N GLY A 458 -0.04 21.87 2.50
CA GLY A 458 0.66 20.61 2.82
C GLY A 458 0.46 20.11 4.25
N GLU A 459 -0.28 20.83 5.09
CA GLU A 459 -0.42 20.51 6.53
C GLU A 459 -1.50 19.47 6.84
N ALA A 460 -2.35 19.11 5.86
CA ALA A 460 -3.40 18.13 6.06
C ALA A 460 -2.86 16.71 6.22
N ILE A 461 -3.37 16.00 7.22
CA ILE A 461 -3.18 14.57 7.40
C ILE A 461 -4.46 13.87 6.97
N MET A 462 -4.39 12.98 5.98
CA MET A 462 -5.56 12.35 5.39
C MET A 462 -5.41 10.83 5.38
N ALA A 463 -6.44 10.13 5.85
CA ALA A 463 -6.56 8.68 5.79
C ALA A 463 -7.98 8.27 5.41
N HIS A 464 -8.12 7.15 4.73
CA HIS A 464 -9.43 6.63 4.34
C HIS A 464 -9.45 5.10 4.45
N ARG A 465 -10.65 4.53 4.60
CA ARG A 465 -10.86 3.09 4.68
C ARG A 465 -12.22 2.70 4.11
N PHE A 466 -12.27 1.53 3.51
CA PHE A 466 -13.53 0.94 3.06
C PHE A 466 -14.49 0.71 4.24
N LYS A 467 -15.75 1.13 4.10
CA LYS A 467 -16.82 0.93 5.07
C LYS A 467 -17.80 -0.16 4.61
N ALA A 468 -18.50 0.10 3.51
CA ALA A 468 -19.55 -0.78 2.99
C ALA A 468 -19.88 -0.43 1.53
N TYR A 469 -20.70 -1.24 0.89
CA TYR A 469 -21.39 -0.87 -0.35
C TYR A 469 -22.72 -0.22 0.00
N GLU A 470 -22.97 0.97 -0.54
CA GLU A 470 -24.21 1.73 -0.35
C GLU A 470 -24.79 2.18 -1.71
N PRO A 471 -26.06 2.57 -1.77
CA PRO A 471 -26.67 3.06 -3.01
C PRO A 471 -25.89 4.20 -3.65
N TRP A 472 -25.88 4.22 -4.98
CA TRP A 472 -25.18 5.21 -5.78
C TRP A 472 -25.54 6.65 -5.43
N LYS A 473 -24.56 7.47 -5.00
CA LYS A 473 -24.78 8.87 -4.56
C LYS A 473 -24.81 9.91 -5.70
N GLY A 474 -24.98 9.49 -6.95
CA GLY A 474 -25.08 10.38 -8.11
C GLY A 474 -23.72 10.69 -8.75
N THR A 475 -23.68 11.55 -9.75
CA THR A 475 -22.44 11.90 -10.47
C THR A 475 -21.54 12.80 -9.64
N ILE A 476 -20.23 12.54 -9.72
CA ILE A 476 -19.17 13.39 -9.16
C ILE A 476 -18.46 14.05 -10.34
N PRO A 477 -18.22 15.35 -10.33
CA PRO A 477 -17.48 16.01 -11.39
C PRO A 477 -16.02 15.50 -11.40
N GLY A 478 -15.52 15.12 -12.58
CA GLY A 478 -14.11 14.80 -12.79
C GLY A 478 -13.23 16.05 -12.79
N ARG A 479 -12.05 15.96 -13.38
CA ARG A 479 -11.15 17.10 -13.60
C ARG A 479 -11.89 18.17 -14.41
N LEU A 480 -11.95 19.39 -13.90
CA LEU A 480 -12.63 20.52 -14.54
C LEU A 480 -11.82 21.14 -15.65
N SER A 481 -10.48 21.06 -15.58
CA SER A 481 -9.59 21.60 -16.59
C SER A 481 -9.40 20.64 -17.76
N GLY A 482 -9.34 21.18 -18.99
CA GLY A 482 -8.92 20.43 -20.17
C GLY A 482 -7.41 20.19 -20.19
N VAL A 483 -6.92 19.58 -21.26
CA VAL A 483 -5.48 19.29 -21.44
C VAL A 483 -4.93 19.92 -22.71
N LEU A 484 -3.64 20.22 -22.68
CA LEU A 484 -2.85 20.62 -23.85
C LEU A 484 -2.35 19.36 -24.54
N VAL A 485 -2.77 19.12 -25.79
CA VAL A 485 -2.49 17.90 -26.53
C VAL A 485 -1.51 18.20 -27.67
N SER A 486 -0.46 17.39 -27.83
CA SER A 486 0.50 17.58 -28.91
C SER A 486 -0.13 17.35 -30.28
N MET A 487 0.15 18.27 -31.22
CA MET A 487 -0.26 18.18 -32.61
C MET A 487 0.70 17.32 -33.45
N ASP A 488 1.98 17.35 -33.11
CA ASP A 488 3.04 16.77 -33.93
C ASP A 488 4.01 15.90 -33.11
N LYS A 489 4.78 15.08 -33.84
CA LYS A 489 5.91 14.34 -33.31
C LYS A 489 7.20 15.14 -33.49
N GLY A 490 8.03 15.20 -32.43
CA GLY A 490 9.34 15.87 -32.49
C GLY A 490 9.87 16.20 -31.10
N GLN A 491 10.80 17.14 -31.02
CA GLN A 491 11.32 17.68 -29.77
C GLN A 491 10.67 19.00 -29.41
N THR A 492 10.28 19.17 -28.18
CA THR A 492 9.75 20.43 -27.67
C THR A 492 10.79 21.52 -27.69
N THR A 493 10.40 22.75 -28.04
CA THR A 493 11.29 23.90 -28.07
C THR A 493 10.96 24.89 -26.95
N ALA A 494 12.00 25.50 -26.39
CA ALA A 494 11.83 26.55 -25.37
C ALA A 494 10.95 27.70 -25.90
N TYR A 495 11.12 28.05 -27.18
CA TYR A 495 10.32 29.09 -27.83
C TYR A 495 8.82 28.78 -27.85
N SER A 496 8.45 27.56 -28.21
CA SER A 496 7.02 27.18 -28.25
C SER A 496 6.40 27.10 -26.89
N ILE A 497 7.12 26.57 -25.87
CA ILE A 497 6.67 26.54 -24.50
C ILE A 497 6.45 27.95 -23.96
N ASP A 498 7.42 28.85 -24.13
CA ASP A 498 7.31 30.25 -23.73
C ASP A 498 6.09 30.96 -24.31
N LYS A 499 5.79 30.73 -25.58
CA LYS A 499 4.63 31.31 -26.27
C LYS A 499 3.29 30.76 -25.84
N LEU A 500 3.26 29.58 -25.27
CA LEU A 500 2.04 28.87 -24.91
C LEU A 500 1.80 28.73 -23.38
N GLN A 501 2.76 29.19 -22.55
CA GLN A 501 2.62 29.07 -21.09
C GLN A 501 1.43 29.88 -20.52
N ASP A 502 0.95 30.89 -21.21
CA ASP A 502 -0.29 31.60 -20.85
C ASP A 502 -1.57 30.74 -21.06
N ARG A 503 -1.47 29.60 -21.76
CA ARG A 503 -2.57 28.68 -22.00
C ARG A 503 -2.71 27.60 -20.95
N GLY A 504 -1.65 27.36 -20.17
CA GLY A 504 -1.66 26.31 -19.16
C GLY A 504 -0.31 26.01 -18.56
N ARG A 505 -0.27 24.96 -17.72
CA ARG A 505 0.95 24.47 -17.09
C ARG A 505 1.44 23.23 -17.85
N PHE A 506 2.73 23.17 -18.14
CA PHE A 506 3.29 22.07 -18.90
C PHE A 506 3.80 20.93 -18.01
N PHE A 507 3.76 19.71 -18.55
CA PHE A 507 4.28 18.47 -17.96
C PHE A 507 5.60 18.03 -18.58
N VAL A 508 6.06 18.73 -19.62
CA VAL A 508 7.25 18.43 -20.38
C VAL A 508 8.23 19.60 -20.38
N ASP A 509 9.52 19.25 -20.33
CA ASP A 509 10.61 20.22 -20.41
C ASP A 509 10.96 20.54 -21.87
N PRO A 510 11.64 21.65 -22.13
CA PRO A 510 12.27 21.90 -23.45
C PRO A 510 13.22 20.77 -23.83
N GLY A 511 13.21 20.36 -25.11
CA GLY A 511 14.05 19.29 -25.63
C GLY A 511 13.48 17.87 -25.38
N ALA A 512 12.31 17.73 -24.79
CA ALA A 512 11.66 16.44 -24.61
C ALA A 512 11.10 15.91 -25.93
N ASP A 513 11.30 14.63 -26.21
CA ASP A 513 10.67 13.94 -27.33
C ASP A 513 9.19 13.73 -27.08
N VAL A 514 8.37 14.11 -28.05
CA VAL A 514 6.89 14.04 -27.95
C VAL A 514 6.28 13.48 -29.24
N TYR A 515 5.03 13.07 -29.17
CA TYR A 515 4.27 12.56 -30.31
C TYR A 515 2.85 13.10 -30.34
N GLU A 516 2.18 13.01 -31.50
CA GLU A 516 0.79 13.40 -31.68
C GLU A 516 -0.13 12.69 -30.69
N GLY A 517 -1.01 13.43 -30.02
CA GLY A 517 -1.95 12.87 -29.03
C GLY A 517 -1.37 12.72 -27.62
N GLN A 518 -0.08 13.01 -27.40
CA GLN A 518 0.50 13.08 -26.07
C GLN A 518 -0.02 14.30 -25.32
N ILE A 519 -0.35 14.14 -24.05
CA ILE A 519 -0.75 15.23 -23.17
C ILE A 519 0.49 15.96 -22.67
N MET A 520 0.56 17.24 -22.99
CA MET A 520 1.73 18.08 -22.76
C MET A 520 1.59 18.98 -21.54
N GLY A 521 0.37 19.16 -21.06
CA GLY A 521 0.07 20.05 -19.94
C GLY A 521 -1.40 20.13 -19.64
N GLU A 522 -1.73 20.87 -18.58
CA GLU A 522 -3.07 21.22 -18.17
C GLU A 522 -3.50 22.53 -18.82
N HIS A 523 -4.69 22.58 -19.43
CA HIS A 523 -5.24 23.79 -20.01
C HIS A 523 -5.96 24.61 -18.94
N ILE A 524 -5.90 25.94 -19.01
CA ILE A 524 -6.59 26.84 -18.07
C ILE A 524 -8.12 26.72 -18.19
N ARG A 525 -8.63 26.33 -19.38
CA ARG A 525 -10.05 26.18 -19.65
C ARG A 525 -10.48 24.72 -19.52
N ASP A 526 -11.77 24.50 -19.55
CA ASP A 526 -12.42 23.19 -19.43
C ASP A 526 -12.33 22.29 -20.67
N ASN A 527 -11.89 22.85 -21.81
CA ASN A 527 -11.76 22.13 -23.08
C ASN A 527 -10.31 21.77 -23.41
N ASP A 528 -10.13 20.66 -24.09
CA ASP A 528 -8.82 20.26 -24.63
C ASP A 528 -8.37 21.21 -25.74
N LEU A 529 -7.08 21.52 -25.75
CA LEU A 529 -6.47 22.38 -26.75
C LEU A 529 -5.29 21.66 -27.44
N VAL A 530 -5.38 21.49 -28.75
CA VAL A 530 -4.29 20.94 -29.56
C VAL A 530 -3.24 22.02 -29.80
N VAL A 531 -1.97 21.75 -29.44
CA VAL A 531 -0.88 22.70 -29.47
C VAL A 531 0.36 22.12 -30.18
N ASN A 532 1.13 22.99 -30.85
CA ASN A 532 2.38 22.59 -31.47
C ASN A 532 3.58 23.11 -30.65
N LEU A 533 4.21 22.22 -29.89
CA LEU A 533 5.41 22.52 -29.09
C LEU A 533 6.73 22.22 -29.80
N VAL A 534 6.68 21.67 -31.03
CA VAL A 534 7.86 21.28 -31.80
C VAL A 534 8.35 22.44 -32.66
N LYS A 535 7.54 23.47 -32.85
CA LYS A 535 7.82 24.59 -33.72
C LYS A 535 9.02 25.41 -33.22
N ALA A 536 10.08 25.46 -33.98
CA ALA A 536 11.23 26.31 -33.71
C ALA A 536 10.98 27.77 -34.12
N LYS A 537 11.73 28.71 -33.52
CA LYS A 537 11.75 30.11 -33.93
C LYS A 537 12.22 30.20 -35.37
N ALA A 538 11.43 30.79 -36.25
CA ALA A 538 11.86 31.01 -37.64
C ALA A 538 13.09 31.97 -37.66
N LEU A 539 14.10 31.59 -38.44
CA LEU A 539 15.26 32.45 -38.68
C LEU A 539 14.79 33.63 -39.55
N THR A 540 14.73 34.82 -38.99
CA THR A 540 14.49 36.05 -39.75
C THR A 540 15.80 36.80 -39.91
N ASN A 541 16.06 37.33 -41.12
CA ASN A 541 17.28 38.08 -41.46
C ASN A 541 17.42 39.46 -40.77
N MET A 542 16.43 39.85 -39.96
CA MET A 542 16.45 41.05 -39.12
C MET A 542 16.61 40.68 -37.66
N ARG A 543 17.83 40.44 -37.22
CA ARG A 543 18.17 40.46 -35.79
C ARG A 543 18.74 41.82 -35.43
N ALA A 544 18.04 42.61 -34.62
CA ALA A 544 18.66 43.65 -33.84
C ALA A 544 19.62 42.95 -32.85
N SER A 545 20.91 43.20 -32.99
CA SER A 545 21.94 42.71 -32.09
C SER A 545 21.66 43.26 -30.69
N GLY A 546 21.28 42.44 -29.76
CA GLY A 546 21.24 42.82 -28.36
C GLY A 546 20.06 42.39 -27.48
N THR A 547 19.01 41.78 -28.01
CA THR A 547 17.85 41.34 -27.22
C THR A 547 17.42 39.91 -27.55
N ASP A 548 18.24 38.93 -27.20
CA ASP A 548 17.71 37.60 -26.89
C ASP A 548 17.21 37.67 -25.46
N ASP A 549 15.93 38.03 -25.28
CA ASP A 549 15.25 37.83 -23.99
C ASP A 549 15.32 36.34 -23.65
N ASN A 550 16.02 36.01 -22.58
CA ASN A 550 16.04 34.67 -22.06
C ASN A 550 14.60 34.25 -21.73
N ALA A 551 14.08 33.28 -22.48
CA ALA A 551 12.73 32.76 -22.24
C ALA A 551 12.62 32.31 -20.78
N ARG A 552 11.74 32.95 -20.02
CA ARG A 552 11.42 32.57 -18.61
C ARG A 552 10.34 31.49 -18.64
N ILE A 553 10.76 30.24 -18.65
CA ILE A 553 9.86 29.10 -18.69
C ILE A 553 9.61 28.62 -17.26
N ALA A 554 8.35 28.47 -16.88
CA ALA A 554 7.97 27.83 -15.63
C ALA A 554 8.41 26.35 -15.63
N PRO A 555 8.91 25.79 -14.50
CA PRO A 555 9.30 24.39 -14.44
C PRO A 555 8.11 23.49 -14.76
N ALA A 556 8.38 22.38 -15.45
CA ALA A 556 7.36 21.39 -15.78
C ALA A 556 6.87 20.67 -14.53
N ILE A 557 5.56 20.44 -14.45
CA ILE A 557 4.97 19.61 -13.41
C ILE A 557 5.36 18.16 -13.66
N LYS A 558 5.93 17.49 -12.67
CA LYS A 558 6.27 16.07 -12.72
C LYS A 558 5.32 15.32 -11.79
N PHE A 559 4.57 14.40 -12.35
CA PHE A 559 3.68 13.53 -11.58
C PHE A 559 4.43 12.30 -11.07
N SER A 560 4.12 11.89 -9.85
CA SER A 560 4.29 10.50 -9.42
C SER A 560 3.32 9.60 -10.18
N LEU A 561 3.51 8.29 -10.11
CA LEU A 561 2.59 7.36 -10.77
C LEU A 561 1.17 7.48 -10.21
N GLU A 562 1.03 7.57 -8.90
CA GLU A 562 -0.24 7.75 -8.21
C GLU A 562 -0.95 9.04 -8.65
N GLU A 563 -0.24 10.16 -8.66
CA GLU A 563 -0.79 11.43 -9.11
C GLU A 563 -1.23 11.37 -10.57
N ALA A 564 -0.47 10.69 -11.43
CA ALA A 564 -0.86 10.50 -12.83
C ALA A 564 -2.13 9.66 -12.96
N MET A 565 -2.25 8.56 -12.17
CA MET A 565 -3.44 7.69 -12.14
C MET A 565 -4.69 8.45 -11.67
N GLU A 566 -4.53 9.36 -10.71
CA GLU A 566 -5.62 10.20 -10.20
C GLU A 566 -5.98 11.34 -11.17
N TYR A 567 -5.03 11.79 -12.00
CA TYR A 567 -5.19 12.93 -12.89
C TYR A 567 -5.94 12.58 -14.18
N ILE A 568 -5.69 11.40 -14.77
CA ILE A 568 -6.25 11.02 -16.08
C ILE A 568 -7.76 10.83 -16.05
N GLN A 569 -8.39 11.05 -17.22
CA GLN A 569 -9.81 10.83 -17.46
C GLN A 569 -10.07 9.59 -18.31
N ALA A 570 -11.35 9.24 -18.50
CA ALA A 570 -11.77 8.02 -19.19
C ALA A 570 -11.29 7.90 -20.64
N ASP A 571 -10.97 9.02 -21.31
CA ASP A 571 -10.44 9.09 -22.68
C ASP A 571 -8.90 9.17 -22.74
N GLU A 572 -8.23 8.94 -21.62
CA GLU A 572 -6.78 9.10 -21.46
C GLU A 572 -6.11 7.81 -20.95
N TYR A 573 -4.86 7.62 -21.32
CA TYR A 573 -3.99 6.56 -20.83
C TYR A 573 -2.70 7.14 -20.26
N ILE A 574 -2.10 6.39 -19.33
CA ILE A 574 -0.71 6.57 -18.93
C ILE A 574 0.13 5.54 -19.68
N GLU A 575 1.04 6.00 -20.49
CA GLU A 575 2.10 5.19 -21.08
C GLU A 575 3.23 5.04 -20.06
N ILE A 576 3.57 3.82 -19.71
CA ILE A 576 4.56 3.48 -18.71
C ILE A 576 5.66 2.65 -19.35
N THR A 577 6.88 3.14 -19.24
CA THR A 577 8.09 2.49 -19.73
C THR A 577 9.16 2.47 -18.64
N PRO A 578 10.20 1.67 -18.73
CA PRO A 578 11.27 1.65 -17.73
C PRO A 578 11.88 3.02 -17.40
N LYS A 579 11.93 3.92 -18.38
CA LYS A 579 12.59 5.24 -18.24
C LYS A 579 11.63 6.42 -18.18
N SER A 580 10.41 6.26 -18.69
CA SER A 580 9.50 7.38 -18.91
C SER A 580 8.07 7.05 -18.51
N MET A 581 7.35 8.05 -18.07
CA MET A 581 5.90 8.04 -17.87
C MET A 581 5.32 9.20 -18.66
N ARG A 582 4.33 8.92 -19.53
CA ARG A 582 3.72 9.92 -20.41
C ARG A 582 2.19 9.79 -20.35
N LEU A 583 1.51 10.91 -20.23
CA LEU A 583 0.06 10.96 -20.36
C LEU A 583 -0.30 11.11 -21.85
N ARG A 584 -1.35 10.44 -22.28
CA ARG A 584 -1.79 10.52 -23.70
C ARG A 584 -3.29 10.33 -23.83
N LYS A 585 -3.84 10.81 -24.94
CA LYS A 585 -5.21 10.45 -25.33
C LYS A 585 -5.25 9.01 -25.86
N ILE A 586 -6.38 8.30 -25.66
CA ILE A 586 -6.60 6.96 -26.21
C ILE A 586 -6.49 7.00 -27.73
N TYR A 587 -7.18 7.95 -28.36
CA TYR A 587 -7.09 8.21 -29.78
C TYR A 587 -6.08 9.31 -30.05
N LEU A 588 -5.01 8.99 -30.77
CA LEU A 588 -3.90 9.93 -30.97
C LEU A 588 -4.25 11.07 -31.92
N SER A 589 -4.91 10.77 -33.04
CA SER A 589 -5.25 11.79 -34.01
C SER A 589 -6.46 12.60 -33.59
N GLU A 590 -6.46 13.90 -33.90
CA GLU A 590 -7.58 14.81 -33.57
C GLU A 590 -8.90 14.37 -34.24
N ASN A 591 -8.81 13.82 -35.47
CA ASN A 591 -9.99 13.35 -36.20
C ASN A 591 -10.62 12.13 -35.50
N GLU A 592 -9.81 11.16 -35.05
CA GLU A 592 -10.30 10.00 -34.32
C GLU A 592 -10.94 10.41 -33.00
N ARG A 593 -10.37 11.37 -32.28
CA ARG A 593 -10.96 11.93 -31.05
C ARG A 593 -12.33 12.53 -31.31
N LYS A 594 -12.50 13.34 -32.37
CA LYS A 594 -13.79 13.93 -32.74
C LYS A 594 -14.86 12.89 -33.09
N ILE A 595 -14.47 11.84 -33.81
CA ILE A 595 -15.38 10.74 -34.21
C ILE A 595 -15.83 9.93 -32.97
N ASN A 596 -14.91 9.66 -32.05
CA ASN A 596 -15.17 8.79 -30.90
C ASN A 596 -15.60 9.56 -29.63
N ALA A 597 -15.68 10.89 -29.65
CA ALA A 597 -16.04 11.72 -28.49
C ALA A 597 -17.35 11.28 -27.81
N LYS A 598 -18.34 10.81 -28.58
CA LYS A 598 -19.62 10.34 -28.06
C LYS A 598 -19.53 9.06 -27.21
N LYS A 599 -18.45 8.28 -27.33
CA LYS A 599 -18.27 7.02 -26.57
C LYS A 599 -17.98 7.27 -25.08
N PHE A 600 -17.40 8.42 -24.76
CA PHE A 600 -16.97 8.77 -23.39
C PHE A 600 -17.98 9.64 -22.62
N VAL A 601 -19.00 10.16 -23.29
CA VAL A 601 -20.04 11.02 -22.65
C VAL A 601 -21.00 10.20 -21.78
N ASN A 602 -21.09 8.89 -21.98
CA ASN A 602 -22.03 7.98 -21.32
C ASN A 602 -21.41 7.06 -20.26
N GLN A 603 -20.12 7.23 -19.96
CA GLN A 603 -19.42 6.54 -18.86
C GLN A 603 -19.26 7.47 -17.65
#